data_8f49a37342ef8ab57078bd552c4c47f6
#
_entry.id   8f49a37342ef8ab57078bd552c4c47f6
#
_cell.length_a   1.000
_cell.length_b   1.000
_cell.length_c   1.000
_cell.angle_alpha   90.00
_cell.angle_beta   90.00
_cell.angle_gamma   90.00
#
_symmetry.space_group_name_H-M   'P 1'
#
loop_
_entity.id
_entity.type
_entity.pdbx_description
1 polymer ?
#
loop_
_entity_poly.entity_id
_entity_poly.type
_entity_poly.pdbx_seq_one_letter_code
_entity_poly.pdbx_strand_id
1 'polypeptide(L)'
;MADVGKIVSRDARVDHDLVSNRARPLRTFVGIGTVGSSPSLRHRYPDSVIPERIEPVLDEVRPLAERLAAGGHRSYLVGGTVRDLLLGREAAAIDFDLTTTALPDEIEEVVRPWADAVWLQGKRFGTIGCRKGGRIFEITTHRAEVYMPESRKPDVRFSDSIEADLSRRDFTVNAMALAIPEPELIDPFGGTADLAAKRLRTPLSPDESFTDDPLRMLRAARFLSGYDLVPDDELVEAVQRLHRRLEIVSAERIRDELDKLMVVPKPGGGLWFLVRTGLAEVFLPELPGLALEQDPIHRHKDVLAHTIAVIENTQPERIVRLAALFHDVAKPKTRSFGPKGKVSFHHHEVVGARMTRARMQALRYSGDDIDSVSRLVELHLRFHTYKMGWTDSAVRRYVRDAGPLLDQLNELTRCDCTTRNQRRADELARRMDHLEARIKELQAQEELDSLRPDLDGNRIMSHLGVGPGREVGQAIAFMLELRLEEGPLGEVEALRRLDAWWAARSN
;
A
#
# COMPACT_ATOMS: atom_id res chain seq x y z
N MET A 1 16.27 -42.45 -40.99
CA MET A 1 16.37 -41.74 -42.27
C MET A 1 15.12 -40.92 -42.45
N ALA A 2 15.33 -39.62 -42.55
CA ALA A 2 14.48 -38.56 -43.09
C ALA A 2 13.07 -38.37 -42.41
N ASP A 3 12.59 -37.24 -42.06
CA ASP A 3 12.95 -35.87 -42.46
C ASP A 3 12.40 -34.90 -41.42
N VAL A 4 13.18 -33.88 -41.09
CA VAL A 4 12.79 -32.77 -40.21
C VAL A 4 12.41 -31.60 -41.09
N GLY A 5 11.13 -31.26 -41.12
CA GLY A 5 10.57 -30.17 -41.89
C GLY A 5 9.91 -29.08 -41.05
N LYS A 6 10.63 -28.02 -40.80
CA LYS A 6 10.22 -26.60 -40.64
C LYS A 6 8.74 -26.30 -40.40
N ILE A 7 8.40 -25.78 -39.26
CA ILE A 7 7.24 -24.88 -39.10
C ILE A 7 7.74 -23.49 -38.64
N VAL A 8 7.42 -22.55 -39.52
CA VAL A 8 7.77 -21.14 -39.56
C VAL A 8 7.07 -20.38 -38.42
N SER A 9 7.80 -19.49 -37.78
CA SER A 9 7.32 -18.43 -36.90
C SER A 9 6.20 -17.61 -37.54
N ARG A 10 5.12 -17.39 -36.83
CA ARG A 10 4.18 -16.31 -37.11
C ARG A 10 4.15 -15.35 -35.92
N ASP A 11 4.62 -14.15 -36.21
CA ASP A 11 4.58 -12.96 -35.36
C ASP A 11 3.25 -12.77 -34.68
N ALA A 12 3.25 -12.73 -33.35
CA ALA A 12 2.19 -12.13 -32.57
C ALA A 12 2.48 -10.62 -32.47
N ARG A 13 1.83 -9.84 -33.32
CA ARG A 13 1.74 -8.39 -33.16
C ARG A 13 0.90 -8.10 -31.93
N VAL A 14 1.54 -7.56 -30.89
CA VAL A 14 0.88 -6.97 -29.72
C VAL A 14 0.44 -5.56 -30.13
N ASP A 15 -0.84 -5.27 -30.02
CA ASP A 15 -1.44 -3.96 -30.27
C ASP A 15 -0.81 -2.88 -29.41
N HIS A 16 -0.16 -1.92 -30.07
CA HIS A 16 0.53 -0.75 -29.51
C HIS A 16 -0.38 0.49 -29.37
N ASP A 17 -1.68 0.34 -29.09
CA ASP A 17 -2.65 1.43 -29.15
C ASP A 17 -3.17 1.93 -27.79
N LEU A 18 -2.29 2.19 -26.83
CA LEU A 18 -2.68 2.93 -25.61
C LEU A 18 -1.67 4.00 -25.16
N VAL A 19 -0.73 4.40 -26.00
CA VAL A 19 0.14 5.57 -25.74
C VAL A 19 0.39 6.30 -27.06
N SER A 20 -0.61 6.98 -27.59
CA SER A 20 -0.34 8.02 -28.58
C SER A 20 -1.40 9.13 -28.50
N ASN A 21 -1.13 10.11 -27.67
CA ASN A 21 -1.71 11.43 -27.82
C ASN A 21 -0.70 12.30 -28.56
N ARG A 22 -1.04 12.66 -29.79
CA ARG A 22 -0.20 13.34 -30.77
C ARG A 22 0.23 14.72 -30.28
N ALA A 23 1.56 14.90 -30.08
CA ALA A 23 2.18 16.22 -30.11
C ALA A 23 2.49 16.60 -31.56
N ARG A 24 2.04 17.78 -31.99
CA ARG A 24 2.39 18.39 -33.28
C ARG A 24 3.85 18.85 -33.28
N PRO A 25 4.61 18.75 -34.39
CA PRO A 25 6.01 19.14 -34.44
C PRO A 25 6.15 20.67 -34.44
N LEU A 26 6.99 21.19 -33.54
CA LEU A 26 7.51 22.55 -33.59
C LEU A 26 8.77 22.59 -34.45
N ARG A 27 8.83 23.59 -35.28
CA ARG A 27 9.84 23.85 -36.32
C ARG A 27 11.23 24.01 -35.73
N THR A 28 12.16 23.35 -36.38
CA THR A 28 13.62 23.48 -36.23
C THR A 28 14.09 24.93 -36.47
N PHE A 29 14.86 25.49 -35.52
CA PHE A 29 15.77 26.61 -35.77
C PHE A 29 17.20 26.10 -35.48
N VAL A 30 17.99 26.07 -36.51
CA VAL A 30 19.42 25.81 -36.45
C VAL A 30 20.15 27.12 -36.16
N GLY A 31 20.89 27.17 -35.08
CA GLY A 31 21.79 28.25 -34.74
C GLY A 31 23.08 27.67 -34.16
N ILE A 32 24.14 27.69 -34.95
CA ILE A 32 25.51 27.30 -34.55
C ILE A 32 26.11 28.44 -33.72
N GLY A 33 26.48 28.16 -32.49
CA GLY A 33 27.15 29.11 -31.60
C GLY A 33 28.19 28.41 -30.71
N THR A 34 29.40 28.86 -30.77
CA THR A 34 30.67 28.41 -30.24
C THR A 34 30.72 28.13 -28.74
N VAL A 35 31.51 27.11 -28.37
CA VAL A 35 31.87 26.69 -27.01
C VAL A 35 32.55 27.84 -26.24
N GLY A 36 31.92 28.29 -25.20
CA GLY A 36 32.43 29.22 -24.19
C GLY A 36 32.17 28.70 -22.80
N SER A 37 33.21 28.73 -21.97
CA SER A 37 33.33 28.33 -20.57
C SER A 37 32.08 28.57 -19.70
N SER A 38 31.72 27.58 -18.92
CA SER A 38 30.60 27.54 -17.97
C SER A 38 30.60 28.70 -16.98
N PRO A 39 29.49 29.46 -16.90
CA PRO A 39 29.13 30.19 -15.69
C PRO A 39 28.20 29.32 -14.84
N SER A 40 28.42 29.32 -13.54
CA SER A 40 27.53 28.78 -12.53
C SER A 40 26.10 29.29 -12.75
N LEU A 41 25.22 28.45 -13.30
CA LEU A 41 23.80 28.76 -13.50
C LEU A 41 23.09 28.76 -12.14
N ARG A 42 23.20 29.90 -11.43
CA ARG A 42 22.19 30.25 -10.43
C ARG A 42 20.94 30.68 -11.17
N HIS A 43 19.99 29.77 -11.33
CA HIS A 43 18.63 30.15 -11.73
C HIS A 43 17.99 30.82 -10.51
N ARG A 44 18.21 32.13 -10.37
CA ARG A 44 17.36 32.97 -9.53
C ARG A 44 16.10 33.23 -10.32
N TYR A 45 14.96 32.71 -9.87
CA TYR A 45 13.69 33.19 -10.33
C TYR A 45 13.56 34.67 -9.85
N PRO A 46 13.25 35.64 -10.73
CA PRO A 46 13.03 37.00 -10.31
C PRO A 46 11.77 37.03 -9.44
N ASP A 47 11.89 37.56 -8.21
CA ASP A 47 10.82 37.85 -7.24
C ASP A 47 9.63 36.86 -7.32
N SER A 48 9.88 35.58 -7.04
CA SER A 48 8.82 34.60 -6.93
C SER A 48 8.01 34.95 -5.70
N VAL A 49 6.85 35.54 -5.93
CA VAL A 49 5.82 35.71 -4.89
C VAL A 49 5.54 34.34 -4.33
N ILE A 50 6.09 34.04 -3.15
CA ILE A 50 5.74 32.82 -2.42
C ILE A 50 4.24 32.89 -2.20
N PRO A 51 3.48 31.86 -2.60
CA PRO A 51 2.04 31.91 -2.45
C PRO A 51 1.67 32.19 -0.99
N GLU A 52 0.78 33.13 -0.73
CA GLU A 52 0.30 33.52 0.62
C GLU A 52 -0.09 32.32 1.48
N ARG A 53 -0.53 31.21 0.84
CA ARG A 53 -0.86 29.96 1.51
C ARG A 53 0.31 29.26 2.21
N ILE A 54 1.56 29.61 1.91
CA ILE A 54 2.76 29.06 2.54
C ILE A 54 3.10 29.81 3.84
N GLU A 55 2.65 31.05 4.00
CA GLU A 55 2.93 31.89 5.16
C GLU A 55 2.58 31.23 6.51
N PRO A 56 1.42 30.58 6.69
CA PRO A 56 1.12 29.89 7.95
C PRO A 56 2.13 28.80 8.33
N VAL A 57 2.70 28.11 7.33
CA VAL A 57 3.73 27.09 7.53
C VAL A 57 5.05 27.72 7.91
N LEU A 58 5.41 28.84 7.25
CA LEU A 58 6.61 29.62 7.59
C LEU A 58 6.55 30.14 9.02
N ASP A 59 5.39 30.63 9.46
CA ASP A 59 5.21 31.12 10.84
C ASP A 59 5.43 30.02 11.89
N GLU A 60 5.04 28.78 11.60
CA GLU A 60 5.27 27.63 12.49
C GLU A 60 6.75 27.26 12.59
N VAL A 61 7.51 27.33 11.50
CA VAL A 61 8.93 26.92 11.46
C VAL A 61 9.91 28.06 11.76
N ARG A 62 9.49 29.33 11.59
CA ARG A 62 10.32 30.53 11.80
C ARG A 62 11.02 30.57 13.15
N PRO A 63 10.36 30.27 14.30
CA PRO A 63 11.03 30.31 15.59
C PRO A 63 12.21 29.34 15.72
N LEU A 64 12.14 28.18 15.04
CA LEU A 64 13.26 27.23 14.99
C LEU A 64 14.35 27.72 14.04
N ALA A 65 13.97 28.24 12.86
CA ALA A 65 14.91 28.76 11.87
C ALA A 65 15.74 29.94 12.43
N GLU A 66 15.10 30.87 13.14
CA GLU A 66 15.78 32.01 13.80
C GLU A 66 16.77 31.55 14.87
N ARG A 67 16.46 30.50 15.63
CA ARG A 67 17.37 29.90 16.60
C ARG A 67 18.60 29.29 15.96
N LEU A 68 18.41 28.55 14.85
CA LEU A 68 19.51 28.01 14.07
C LEU A 68 20.36 29.13 13.45
N ALA A 69 19.73 30.15 12.90
CA ALA A 69 20.42 31.34 12.35
C ALA A 69 21.21 32.11 13.40
N ALA A 70 20.72 32.26 14.64
CA ALA A 70 21.43 32.84 15.75
C ALA A 70 22.71 32.08 16.13
N GLY A 71 22.73 30.72 15.87
CA GLY A 71 23.91 29.87 15.96
C GLY A 71 24.83 29.93 14.74
N GLY A 72 24.51 30.74 13.71
CA GLY A 72 25.27 30.85 12.47
C GLY A 72 24.95 29.77 11.43
N HIS A 73 23.89 29.03 11.64
CA HIS A 73 23.50 27.89 10.76
C HIS A 73 22.39 28.27 9.77
N ARG A 74 22.55 27.85 8.54
CA ARG A 74 21.50 27.95 7.50
C ARG A 74 20.53 26.78 7.66
N SER A 75 19.24 27.04 7.40
CA SER A 75 18.21 26.01 7.47
C SER A 75 17.21 26.12 6.31
N TYR A 76 16.64 25.00 5.93
CA TYR A 76 15.75 24.87 4.79
C TYR A 76 14.64 23.87 5.09
N LEU A 77 13.41 24.17 4.69
CA LEU A 77 12.38 23.14 4.51
C LEU A 77 12.70 22.36 3.24
N VAL A 78 12.48 21.03 3.24
CA VAL A 78 12.90 20.17 2.15
C VAL A 78 11.91 19.04 1.87
N GLY A 79 12.10 18.36 0.75
CA GLY A 79 11.44 17.07 0.46
C GLY A 79 9.95 17.16 0.26
N GLY A 80 9.22 16.26 0.91
CA GLY A 80 7.77 16.18 0.83
C GLY A 80 7.05 17.44 1.25
N THR A 81 7.58 18.11 2.28
CA THR A 81 7.04 19.39 2.77
C THR A 81 6.97 20.44 1.66
N VAL A 82 8.07 20.68 0.95
CA VAL A 82 8.11 21.69 -0.13
C VAL A 82 7.20 21.29 -1.28
N ARG A 83 7.27 20.02 -1.73
CA ARG A 83 6.39 19.52 -2.78
C ARG A 83 4.91 19.71 -2.45
N ASP A 84 4.47 19.31 -1.26
CA ASP A 84 3.06 19.32 -0.88
C ASP A 84 2.56 20.76 -0.68
N LEU A 85 3.42 21.68 -0.22
CA LEU A 85 3.15 23.11 -0.21
C LEU A 85 2.96 23.67 -1.62
N LEU A 86 3.82 23.30 -2.58
CA LEU A 86 3.68 23.74 -3.99
C LEU A 86 2.40 23.18 -4.62
N LEU A 87 1.98 21.96 -4.27
CA LEU A 87 0.72 21.37 -4.71
C LEU A 87 -0.53 21.93 -4.02
N GLY A 88 -0.37 22.79 -3.01
CA GLY A 88 -1.48 23.36 -2.26
C GLY A 88 -2.20 22.39 -1.35
N ARG A 89 -1.50 21.35 -0.86
CA ARG A 89 -2.03 20.47 0.17
C ARG A 89 -2.10 21.18 1.51
N GLU A 90 -3.08 20.80 2.34
CA GLU A 90 -3.30 21.45 3.62
C GLU A 90 -2.11 21.28 4.57
N ALA A 91 -1.65 22.38 5.15
CA ALA A 91 -0.52 22.43 6.08
C ALA A 91 -0.74 21.59 7.35
N ALA A 92 -2.00 21.38 7.75
CA ALA A 92 -2.36 20.66 8.98
C ALA A 92 -1.88 19.19 9.03
N ALA A 93 -1.64 18.57 7.87
CA ALA A 93 -1.19 17.17 7.74
C ALA A 93 0.31 17.03 7.44
N ILE A 94 1.11 18.12 7.52
CA ILE A 94 2.51 18.12 7.10
C ILE A 94 3.40 17.98 8.32
N ASP A 95 4.24 16.94 8.37
CA ASP A 95 5.42 16.88 9.22
C ASP A 95 6.52 17.73 8.60
N PHE A 96 7.29 18.45 9.45
CA PHE A 96 8.30 19.37 8.96
C PHE A 96 9.65 18.68 8.79
N ASP A 97 10.03 18.45 7.53
CA ASP A 97 11.37 18.00 7.16
C ASP A 97 12.28 19.22 6.94
N LEU A 98 13.28 19.38 7.80
CA LEU A 98 14.28 20.43 7.68
C LEU A 98 15.66 19.83 7.41
N THR A 99 16.47 20.59 6.66
CA THR A 99 17.91 20.32 6.56
C THR A 99 18.68 21.60 6.94
N THR A 100 19.86 21.42 7.55
CA THR A 100 20.67 22.54 8.09
C THR A 100 22.15 22.27 7.98
N THR A 101 22.96 23.33 8.03
CA THR A 101 24.43 23.24 8.19
C THR A 101 24.86 22.89 9.61
N ALA A 102 23.98 22.97 10.61
CA ALA A 102 24.28 22.61 12.00
C ALA A 102 24.57 21.11 12.13
N LEU A 103 25.57 20.74 12.91
CA LEU A 103 25.87 19.37 13.28
C LEU A 103 24.84 18.81 14.27
N PRO A 104 24.70 17.49 14.42
CA PRO A 104 23.68 16.89 15.28
C PRO A 104 23.72 17.36 16.74
N ASP A 105 24.90 17.62 17.29
CA ASP A 105 25.04 18.13 18.66
C ASP A 105 24.53 19.58 18.77
N GLU A 106 24.84 20.40 17.78
CA GLU A 106 24.39 21.80 17.70
C GLU A 106 22.87 21.87 17.48
N ILE A 107 22.29 20.98 16.64
CA ILE A 107 20.84 20.87 16.50
C ILE A 107 20.19 20.51 17.84
N GLU A 108 20.74 19.53 18.56
CA GLU A 108 20.23 19.13 19.87
C GLU A 108 20.26 20.30 20.89
N GLU A 109 21.34 21.06 20.95
CA GLU A 109 21.45 22.21 21.79
C GLU A 109 20.40 23.30 21.51
N VAL A 110 20.10 23.53 20.21
CA VAL A 110 19.11 24.51 19.77
C VAL A 110 17.69 24.06 20.10
N VAL A 111 17.36 22.76 19.89
CA VAL A 111 15.97 22.28 20.04
C VAL A 111 15.58 21.96 21.47
N ARG A 112 16.52 21.54 22.34
CA ARG A 112 16.22 21.15 23.74
C ARG A 112 15.48 22.22 24.55
N PRO A 113 15.88 23.52 24.55
CA PRO A 113 15.17 24.54 25.30
C PRO A 113 13.86 25.00 24.62
N TRP A 114 13.60 24.62 23.40
CA TRP A 114 12.46 25.08 22.61
C TRP A 114 11.34 24.02 22.47
N ALA A 115 11.71 22.75 22.28
CA ALA A 115 10.80 21.67 22.00
C ALA A 115 10.11 21.12 23.26
N ASP A 116 8.90 20.55 23.06
CA ASP A 116 8.15 19.87 24.13
C ASP A 116 8.69 18.44 24.37
N ALA A 117 9.27 17.82 23.33
CA ALA A 117 9.95 16.53 23.39
C ALA A 117 11.03 16.43 22.30
N VAL A 118 12.12 15.72 22.60
CA VAL A 118 13.25 15.50 21.67
C VAL A 118 13.61 14.01 21.67
N TRP A 119 13.87 13.44 20.49
CA TRP A 119 14.36 12.07 20.34
C TRP A 119 15.59 12.00 19.44
N LEU A 120 16.52 11.12 19.82
CA LEU A 120 17.88 11.06 19.28
C LEU A 120 18.17 9.80 18.46
N GLN A 121 17.15 8.97 18.16
CA GLN A 121 17.35 7.70 17.46
C GLN A 121 18.05 7.86 16.09
N GLY A 122 17.82 9.00 15.42
CA GLY A 122 18.45 9.38 14.14
C GLY A 122 19.81 10.07 14.25
N LYS A 123 20.25 10.45 15.45
CA LYS A 123 21.43 11.31 15.68
C LYS A 123 22.70 10.82 14.99
N ARG A 124 22.98 9.52 15.06
CA ARG A 124 24.12 8.89 14.38
C ARG A 124 24.11 9.02 12.84
N PHE A 125 22.93 9.30 12.29
CA PHE A 125 22.72 9.55 10.87
C PHE A 125 22.51 11.02 10.54
N GLY A 126 22.76 11.91 11.51
CA GLY A 126 22.63 13.35 11.34
C GLY A 126 21.22 13.90 11.55
N THR A 127 20.25 13.12 12.04
CA THR A 127 18.86 13.55 12.21
C THR A 127 18.49 13.64 13.68
N ILE A 128 17.92 14.76 14.09
CA ILE A 128 17.28 15.00 15.38
C ILE A 128 15.80 15.21 15.15
N GLY A 129 14.98 14.43 15.85
CA GLY A 129 13.54 14.64 15.85
C GLY A 129 13.08 15.40 17.09
N CYS A 130 12.06 16.26 16.93
CA CYS A 130 11.43 16.91 18.08
C CYS A 130 9.95 17.20 17.83
N ARG A 131 9.23 17.50 18.92
CA ARG A 131 7.83 17.92 18.87
C ARG A 131 7.68 19.29 19.52
N LYS A 132 6.90 20.17 18.89
CA LYS A 132 6.51 21.46 19.42
C LYS A 132 5.06 21.77 19.06
N GLY A 133 4.23 22.12 20.05
CA GLY A 133 2.82 22.48 19.81
C GLY A 133 2.00 21.40 19.09
N GLY A 134 2.32 20.12 19.30
CA GLY A 134 1.69 18.99 18.61
C GLY A 134 2.30 18.66 17.23
N ARG A 135 3.16 19.51 16.68
CA ARG A 135 3.85 19.31 15.38
C ARG A 135 5.14 18.55 15.54
N ILE A 136 5.46 17.73 14.56
CA ILE A 136 6.71 16.96 14.48
C ILE A 136 7.67 17.67 13.54
N PHE A 137 8.93 17.77 13.97
CA PHE A 137 10.05 18.33 13.22
C PHE A 137 11.14 17.30 13.12
N GLU A 138 11.58 16.97 11.91
CA GLU A 138 12.78 16.19 11.64
C GLU A 138 13.85 17.12 11.06
N ILE A 139 14.94 17.33 11.83
CA ILE A 139 16.01 18.25 11.46
C ILE A 139 17.25 17.42 11.16
N THR A 140 17.72 17.51 9.92
CA THR A 140 18.85 16.72 9.43
C THR A 140 20.02 17.63 9.03
N THR A 141 21.23 17.32 9.47
CA THR A 141 22.45 17.98 8.96
C THR A 141 22.59 17.70 7.47
N HIS A 142 22.98 18.69 6.64
CA HIS A 142 23.27 18.47 5.21
C HIS A 142 24.27 17.33 5.01
N ARG A 143 24.00 16.44 4.09
CA ARG A 143 24.83 15.24 3.81
C ARG A 143 25.32 15.25 2.37
N ALA A 144 26.57 14.85 2.20
CA ALA A 144 27.11 14.34 0.96
C ALA A 144 27.44 12.86 1.21
N GLU A 145 26.56 11.96 0.85
CA GLU A 145 26.74 10.53 1.10
C GLU A 145 27.68 9.93 0.04
N VAL A 146 28.58 9.05 0.50
CA VAL A 146 29.38 8.19 -0.38
C VAL A 146 28.94 6.75 -0.10
N TYR A 147 28.26 6.14 -1.06
CA TYR A 147 27.87 4.73 -0.95
C TYR A 147 29.01 3.84 -1.42
N MET A 148 29.35 2.84 -0.60
CA MET A 148 30.22 1.74 -1.01
C MET A 148 29.38 0.68 -1.71
N PRO A 149 29.77 0.19 -2.90
CA PRO A 149 28.93 -0.73 -3.71
C PRO A 149 28.50 -2.00 -2.98
N GLU A 150 29.23 -2.43 -1.95
CA GLU A 150 29.00 -3.65 -1.19
C GLU A 150 28.37 -3.42 0.20
N SER A 151 28.11 -2.17 0.58
CA SER A 151 27.60 -1.80 1.91
C SER A 151 26.28 -1.06 1.84
N ARG A 152 25.29 -1.50 2.65
CA ARG A 152 24.02 -0.79 2.86
C ARG A 152 24.14 0.45 3.74
N LYS A 153 25.29 0.66 4.38
CA LYS A 153 25.50 1.78 5.30
C LYS A 153 26.32 2.81 4.55
N PRO A 154 25.69 3.96 4.21
CA PRO A 154 26.45 5.08 3.69
C PRO A 154 27.47 5.52 4.73
N ASP A 155 28.66 5.88 4.27
CA ASP A 155 29.57 6.68 5.10
C ASP A 155 29.01 8.09 5.08
N VAL A 156 28.38 8.48 6.19
CA VAL A 156 27.71 9.77 6.31
C VAL A 156 28.79 10.86 6.39
N ARG A 157 28.91 11.64 5.34
CA ARG A 157 29.72 12.86 5.33
C ARG A 157 28.81 14.06 5.36
N PHE A 158 29.05 14.96 6.29
CA PHE A 158 28.33 16.22 6.35
C PHE A 158 28.86 17.19 5.31
N SER A 159 28.00 18.04 4.78
CA SER A 159 28.27 19.01 3.72
C SER A 159 27.70 20.38 4.11
N ASP A 160 28.33 21.42 3.59
CA ASP A 160 27.81 22.80 3.72
C ASP A 160 26.94 23.22 2.52
N SER A 161 26.83 22.33 1.48
CA SER A 161 26.09 22.62 0.26
C SER A 161 24.68 22.01 0.33
N ILE A 162 23.68 22.84 0.14
CA ILE A 162 22.28 22.42 -0.01
C ILE A 162 22.10 21.63 -1.31
N GLU A 163 22.80 22.00 -2.39
CA GLU A 163 22.73 21.31 -3.68
C GLU A 163 23.24 19.86 -3.55
N ALA A 164 24.29 19.63 -2.75
CA ALA A 164 24.77 18.27 -2.45
C ALA A 164 23.74 17.47 -1.65
N ASP A 165 23.03 18.07 -0.70
CA ASP A 165 21.93 17.39 0.02
C ASP A 165 20.77 17.07 -0.90
N LEU A 166 20.40 17.98 -1.79
CA LEU A 166 19.30 17.78 -2.74
C LEU A 166 19.62 16.74 -3.82
N SER A 167 20.88 16.68 -4.28
CA SER A 167 21.28 15.74 -5.35
C SER A 167 21.12 14.27 -4.97
N ARG A 168 21.27 13.93 -3.69
CA ARG A 168 21.14 12.56 -3.17
C ARG A 168 19.69 12.13 -2.88
N ARG A 169 18.69 13.01 -3.06
CA ARG A 169 17.30 12.67 -2.85
C ARG A 169 16.77 11.75 -3.94
N ASP A 170 15.60 11.15 -3.68
CA ASP A 170 15.03 10.13 -4.57
C ASP A 170 14.62 10.70 -5.94
N PHE A 171 13.81 11.78 -5.95
CA PHE A 171 13.24 12.36 -7.16
C PHE A 171 13.35 13.88 -7.16
N THR A 172 13.41 14.48 -8.36
CA THR A 172 13.48 15.93 -8.55
C THR A 172 12.37 16.67 -7.82
N VAL A 173 11.15 16.12 -7.82
CA VAL A 173 9.97 16.67 -7.13
C VAL A 173 10.12 16.70 -5.59
N ASN A 174 11.11 16.00 -5.03
CA ASN A 174 11.49 16.02 -3.61
C ASN A 174 12.87 16.66 -3.39
N ALA A 175 13.58 17.04 -4.46
CA ALA A 175 14.90 17.63 -4.42
C ALA A 175 14.82 19.17 -4.56
N MET A 176 13.88 19.75 -3.87
CA MET A 176 13.64 21.18 -3.73
C MET A 176 13.78 21.59 -2.27
N ALA A 177 14.23 22.81 -2.04
CA ALA A 177 14.36 23.39 -0.71
C ALA A 177 13.77 24.80 -0.67
N LEU A 178 13.20 25.16 0.48
CA LEU A 178 12.76 26.53 0.79
C LEU A 178 13.62 27.04 1.93
N ALA A 179 14.47 28.04 1.66
CA ALA A 179 15.30 28.67 2.68
C ALA A 179 14.41 29.32 3.74
N ILE A 180 14.88 29.31 4.98
CA ILE A 180 14.21 29.92 6.14
C ILE A 180 15.27 30.52 7.07
N PRO A 181 15.00 31.66 7.76
CA PRO A 181 13.72 32.33 7.90
C PRO A 181 13.28 33.21 6.69
N GLU A 182 14.21 33.69 5.85
CA GLU A 182 13.89 34.43 4.64
C GLU A 182 13.60 33.44 3.51
N PRO A 183 12.33 33.36 3.05
CA PRO A 183 11.93 32.32 2.13
C PRO A 183 12.47 32.54 0.70
N GLU A 184 13.35 31.66 0.24
CA GLU A 184 13.84 31.57 -1.16
C GLU A 184 13.77 30.12 -1.62
N LEU A 185 13.12 29.88 -2.79
CA LEU A 185 13.03 28.55 -3.37
C LEU A 185 14.30 28.17 -4.09
N ILE A 186 14.87 27.02 -3.72
CA ILE A 186 16.10 26.44 -4.29
C ILE A 186 15.71 25.15 -5.02
N ASP A 187 15.83 25.16 -6.34
CA ASP A 187 15.43 24.05 -7.23
C ASP A 187 16.50 23.77 -8.29
N PRO A 188 17.66 23.21 -7.91
CA PRO A 188 18.79 23.00 -8.83
C PRO A 188 18.53 21.90 -9.87
N PHE A 189 17.54 21.03 -9.66
CA PHE A 189 17.24 19.88 -10.50
C PHE A 189 15.93 20.01 -11.29
N GLY A 190 15.24 21.15 -11.21
CA GLY A 190 14.01 21.43 -11.95
C GLY A 190 12.79 20.67 -11.45
N GLY A 191 12.73 20.41 -10.14
CA GLY A 191 11.62 19.70 -9.52
C GLY A 191 10.27 20.39 -9.68
N THR A 192 10.24 21.75 -9.67
CA THR A 192 9.02 22.53 -9.93
C THR A 192 8.48 22.33 -11.34
N ALA A 193 9.39 22.31 -12.33
CA ALA A 193 9.03 22.06 -13.72
C ALA A 193 8.53 20.63 -13.93
N ASP A 194 9.18 19.65 -13.32
CA ASP A 194 8.76 18.24 -13.36
C ASP A 194 7.41 18.03 -12.67
N LEU A 195 7.19 18.70 -11.55
CA LEU A 195 5.91 18.64 -10.83
C LEU A 195 4.77 19.20 -11.68
N ALA A 196 5.00 20.35 -12.33
CA ALA A 196 4.02 20.97 -13.24
C ALA A 196 3.77 20.12 -14.50
N ALA A 197 4.81 19.48 -15.03
CA ALA A 197 4.73 18.58 -16.18
C ALA A 197 4.28 17.15 -15.82
N LYS A 198 4.06 16.85 -14.53
CA LYS A 198 3.76 15.51 -14.00
C LYS A 198 4.82 14.48 -14.38
N ARG A 199 6.09 14.83 -14.34
CA ARG A 199 7.23 13.95 -14.65
C ARG A 199 7.85 13.40 -13.37
N LEU A 200 8.31 12.15 -13.44
CA LEU A 200 9.07 11.52 -12.38
C LEU A 200 10.50 11.23 -12.87
N ARG A 201 11.45 11.98 -12.32
CA ARG A 201 12.89 11.85 -12.60
C ARG A 201 13.70 11.83 -11.30
N THR A 202 14.89 11.27 -11.36
CA THR A 202 15.92 11.39 -10.31
C THR A 202 16.75 12.66 -10.50
N PRO A 203 17.31 13.28 -9.42
CA PRO A 203 18.19 14.43 -9.53
C PRO A 203 19.48 14.14 -10.31
N LEU A 204 20.09 12.98 -10.05
CA LEU A 204 21.22 12.39 -10.77
C LEU A 204 20.71 11.30 -11.71
N SER A 205 21.66 10.54 -12.31
CA SER A 205 21.26 9.41 -13.15
C SER A 205 20.43 8.39 -12.35
N PRO A 206 19.41 7.76 -12.96
CA PRO A 206 18.63 6.72 -12.28
C PRO A 206 19.50 5.53 -11.82
N ASP A 207 20.55 5.18 -12.58
CA ASP A 207 21.46 4.09 -12.22
C ASP A 207 22.23 4.39 -10.93
N GLU A 208 22.75 5.61 -10.76
CA GLU A 208 23.36 6.04 -9.49
C GLU A 208 22.33 6.00 -8.35
N SER A 209 21.20 6.66 -8.54
CA SER A 209 20.16 6.78 -7.54
C SER A 209 19.68 5.42 -7.02
N PHE A 210 19.44 4.44 -7.91
CA PHE A 210 18.95 3.12 -7.55
C PHE A 210 20.07 2.17 -7.08
N THR A 211 21.31 2.47 -7.42
CA THR A 211 22.47 1.78 -6.85
C THR A 211 22.67 2.18 -5.41
N ASP A 212 22.52 3.46 -5.10
CA ASP A 212 22.64 4.02 -3.75
C ASP A 212 21.54 3.49 -2.80
N ASP A 213 20.28 3.61 -3.18
CA ASP A 213 19.17 3.04 -2.41
C ASP A 213 18.14 2.35 -3.34
N PRO A 214 18.21 1.03 -3.47
CA PRO A 214 17.28 0.28 -4.32
C PRO A 214 15.82 0.43 -3.94
N LEU A 215 15.49 0.83 -2.69
CA LEU A 215 14.12 1.09 -2.28
C LEU A 215 13.48 2.23 -3.08
N ARG A 216 14.28 3.14 -3.66
CA ARG A 216 13.79 4.22 -4.51
C ARG A 216 13.02 3.71 -5.73
N MET A 217 13.30 2.49 -6.20
CA MET A 217 12.54 1.86 -7.27
C MET A 217 11.09 1.55 -6.85
N LEU A 218 10.86 1.08 -5.61
CA LEU A 218 9.50 0.92 -5.06
C LEU A 218 8.82 2.27 -4.81
N ARG A 219 9.61 3.24 -4.32
CA ARG A 219 9.11 4.61 -4.15
C ARG A 219 8.64 5.20 -5.48
N ALA A 220 9.31 4.91 -6.61
CA ALA A 220 8.85 5.33 -7.94
C ALA A 220 7.43 4.83 -8.22
N ALA A 221 7.13 3.56 -7.96
CA ALA A 221 5.79 3.00 -8.10
C ALA A 221 4.74 3.76 -7.26
N ARG A 222 5.10 4.12 -6.03
CA ARG A 222 4.23 4.90 -5.14
C ARG A 222 4.05 6.34 -5.62
N PHE A 223 5.13 7.01 -6.05
CA PHE A 223 5.07 8.40 -6.49
C PHE A 223 4.27 8.57 -7.77
N LEU A 224 4.46 7.69 -8.76
CA LEU A 224 3.67 7.74 -9.98
C LEU A 224 2.15 7.59 -9.71
N SER A 225 1.77 6.73 -8.76
CA SER A 225 0.36 6.54 -8.39
C SER A 225 -0.18 7.63 -7.45
N GLY A 226 0.62 8.04 -6.45
CA GLY A 226 0.18 8.98 -5.41
C GLY A 226 0.10 10.44 -5.88
N TYR A 227 0.86 10.77 -6.92
CA TYR A 227 0.95 12.13 -7.46
C TYR A 227 0.59 12.23 -8.95
N ASP A 228 0.12 11.13 -9.55
CA ASP A 228 -0.23 11.07 -10.98
C ASP A 228 0.95 11.50 -11.87
N LEU A 229 2.17 11.02 -11.53
CA LEU A 229 3.39 11.33 -12.25
C LEU A 229 3.69 10.25 -13.30
N VAL A 230 4.33 10.67 -14.39
CA VAL A 230 4.78 9.77 -15.48
C VAL A 230 6.29 9.62 -15.38
N PRO A 231 6.82 8.40 -15.17
CA PRO A 231 8.25 8.17 -15.13
C PRO A 231 8.86 8.36 -16.53
N ASP A 232 10.04 8.96 -16.58
CA ASP A 232 10.82 9.04 -17.82
C ASP A 232 11.29 7.63 -18.24
N ASP A 233 11.47 7.43 -19.54
CA ASP A 233 11.89 6.14 -20.12
C ASP A 233 13.22 5.65 -19.51
N GLU A 234 14.18 6.55 -19.31
CA GLU A 234 15.48 6.25 -18.69
C GLU A 234 15.33 5.69 -17.26
N LEU A 235 14.36 6.24 -16.48
CA LEU A 235 14.05 5.75 -15.14
C LEU A 235 13.46 4.32 -15.22
N VAL A 236 12.53 4.08 -16.15
CA VAL A 236 11.92 2.76 -16.34
C VAL A 236 12.97 1.71 -16.71
N GLU A 237 13.84 2.04 -17.69
CA GLU A 237 14.92 1.16 -18.13
C GLU A 237 15.91 0.85 -17.00
N ALA A 238 16.28 1.85 -16.19
CA ALA A 238 17.16 1.64 -15.05
C ALA A 238 16.52 0.70 -14.02
N VAL A 239 15.23 0.86 -13.73
CA VAL A 239 14.51 -0.07 -12.84
C VAL A 239 14.53 -1.49 -13.41
N GLN A 240 14.29 -1.68 -14.71
CA GLN A 240 14.35 -3.00 -15.34
C GLN A 240 15.73 -3.64 -15.25
N ARG A 241 16.80 -2.85 -15.36
CA ARG A 241 18.18 -3.36 -15.21
C ARG A 241 18.53 -3.71 -13.77
N LEU A 242 18.06 -2.91 -12.81
CA LEU A 242 18.52 -2.93 -11.43
C LEU A 242 17.51 -3.58 -10.44
N HIS A 243 16.33 -4.03 -10.89
CA HIS A 243 15.26 -4.52 -10.00
C HIS A 243 15.74 -5.57 -8.99
N ARG A 244 16.69 -6.47 -9.37
CA ARG A 244 17.23 -7.48 -8.46
C ARG A 244 18.03 -6.89 -7.30
N ARG A 245 18.54 -5.66 -7.40
CA ARG A 245 19.16 -4.99 -6.25
C ARG A 245 18.22 -4.80 -5.07
N LEU A 246 16.90 -4.88 -5.29
CA LEU A 246 15.93 -4.84 -4.21
C LEU A 246 16.11 -5.99 -3.20
N GLU A 247 16.75 -7.10 -3.58
CA GLU A 247 17.06 -8.24 -2.69
C GLU A 247 17.91 -7.84 -1.48
N ILE A 248 18.67 -6.75 -1.55
CA ILE A 248 19.46 -6.26 -0.42
C ILE A 248 18.66 -5.42 0.57
N VAL A 249 17.44 -4.99 0.22
CA VAL A 249 16.57 -4.17 1.08
C VAL A 249 15.85 -5.06 2.10
N SER A 250 15.71 -4.59 3.33
CA SER A 250 15.00 -5.35 4.35
C SER A 250 13.51 -5.49 4.02
N ALA A 251 12.93 -6.63 4.41
CA ALA A 251 11.53 -6.93 4.17
C ALA A 251 10.59 -5.89 4.79
N GLU A 252 10.95 -5.34 5.94
CA GLU A 252 10.19 -4.29 6.63
C GLU A 252 10.11 -3.01 5.79
N ARG A 253 11.23 -2.56 5.20
CA ARG A 253 11.24 -1.37 4.33
C ARG A 253 10.43 -1.58 3.05
N ILE A 254 10.49 -2.78 2.48
CA ILE A 254 9.69 -3.18 1.31
C ILE A 254 8.20 -3.18 1.67
N ARG A 255 7.83 -3.80 2.80
CA ARG A 255 6.46 -3.79 3.33
C ARG A 255 5.92 -2.39 3.50
N ASP A 256 6.68 -1.52 4.15
CA ASP A 256 6.26 -0.16 4.45
C ASP A 256 6.01 0.66 3.18
N GLU A 257 6.81 0.48 2.12
CA GLU A 257 6.56 1.13 0.83
C GLU A 257 5.39 0.48 0.06
N LEU A 258 5.20 -0.83 0.16
CA LEU A 258 4.02 -1.50 -0.39
C LEU A 258 2.74 -0.99 0.29
N ASP A 259 2.71 -0.92 1.62
CA ASP A 259 1.56 -0.42 2.37
C ASP A 259 1.22 1.02 1.98
N LYS A 260 2.24 1.89 1.85
CA LYS A 260 2.05 3.27 1.38
C LYS A 260 1.51 3.33 -0.05
N LEU A 261 1.95 2.42 -0.94
CA LEU A 261 1.40 2.30 -2.30
C LEU A 261 -0.06 1.84 -2.26
N MET A 262 -0.38 0.87 -1.42
CA MET A 262 -1.75 0.33 -1.34
C MET A 262 -2.78 1.36 -0.87
N VAL A 263 -2.39 2.32 -0.03
CA VAL A 263 -3.33 3.34 0.49
C VAL A 263 -3.42 4.63 -0.33
N VAL A 264 -2.68 4.76 -1.46
CA VAL A 264 -2.91 5.90 -2.36
C VAL A 264 -4.29 5.77 -3.04
N PRO A 265 -4.91 6.88 -3.47
CA PRO A 265 -6.25 6.83 -4.07
C PRO A 265 -6.37 5.86 -5.25
N LYS A 266 -5.36 5.81 -6.13
CA LYS A 266 -5.32 4.96 -7.34
C LYS A 266 -4.00 4.21 -7.46
N PRO A 267 -3.84 3.05 -6.80
CA PRO A 267 -2.59 2.31 -6.78
C PRO A 267 -2.28 1.54 -8.07
N GLY A 268 -3.23 1.39 -8.98
CA GLY A 268 -3.12 0.53 -10.16
C GLY A 268 -1.92 0.85 -11.05
N GLY A 269 -1.64 2.14 -11.31
CA GLY A 269 -0.46 2.55 -12.08
C GLY A 269 0.84 2.03 -11.48
N GLY A 270 1.00 2.14 -10.14
CA GLY A 270 2.15 1.63 -9.41
C GLY A 270 2.25 0.12 -9.43
N LEU A 271 1.13 -0.58 -9.27
CA LEU A 271 1.09 -2.04 -9.34
C LEU A 271 1.48 -2.54 -10.74
N TRP A 272 0.98 -1.91 -11.80
CA TRP A 272 1.42 -2.21 -13.17
C TRP A 272 2.90 -1.92 -13.39
N PHE A 273 3.42 -0.82 -12.83
CA PHE A 273 4.85 -0.51 -12.89
C PHE A 273 5.68 -1.62 -12.22
N LEU A 274 5.31 -2.07 -11.01
CA LEU A 274 6.00 -3.17 -10.33
C LEU A 274 6.06 -4.44 -11.18
N VAL A 275 4.97 -4.79 -11.87
CA VAL A 275 4.91 -5.98 -12.72
C VAL A 275 5.76 -5.80 -13.99
N ARG A 276 5.60 -4.69 -14.70
CA ARG A 276 6.27 -4.44 -16.00
C ARG A 276 7.79 -4.26 -15.88
N THR A 277 8.26 -3.82 -14.73
CA THR A 277 9.69 -3.61 -14.47
C THR A 277 10.39 -4.81 -13.83
N GLY A 278 9.64 -5.86 -13.48
CA GLY A 278 10.20 -7.05 -12.79
C GLY A 278 10.37 -6.88 -11.28
N LEU A 279 10.09 -5.69 -10.71
CA LEU A 279 10.22 -5.45 -9.27
C LEU A 279 9.37 -6.40 -8.45
N ALA A 280 8.12 -6.67 -8.87
CA ALA A 280 7.23 -7.57 -8.18
C ALA A 280 7.78 -8.99 -8.07
N GLU A 281 8.58 -9.46 -9.04
CA GLU A 281 9.17 -10.80 -9.01
C GLU A 281 10.09 -11.02 -7.80
N VAL A 282 10.70 -9.94 -7.29
CA VAL A 282 11.66 -9.99 -6.19
C VAL A 282 10.98 -10.21 -4.83
N PHE A 283 9.87 -9.55 -4.56
CA PHE A 283 9.25 -9.57 -3.22
C PHE A 283 7.80 -10.05 -3.18
N LEU A 284 7.11 -10.03 -4.32
CA LEU A 284 5.68 -10.40 -4.47
C LEU A 284 5.46 -11.17 -5.78
N PRO A 285 6.19 -12.29 -6.03
CA PRO A 285 6.12 -13.03 -7.31
C PRO A 285 4.74 -13.58 -7.62
N GLU A 286 3.86 -13.65 -6.64
CA GLU A 286 2.47 -14.05 -6.85
C GLU A 286 1.71 -13.05 -7.73
N LEU A 287 2.02 -11.75 -7.66
CA LEU A 287 1.32 -10.72 -8.44
C LEU A 287 1.55 -10.87 -9.95
N PRO A 288 2.78 -10.91 -10.50
CA PRO A 288 2.98 -11.21 -11.91
C PRO A 288 2.50 -12.62 -12.29
N GLY A 289 2.51 -13.58 -11.36
CA GLY A 289 1.96 -14.91 -11.55
C GLY A 289 0.45 -14.95 -11.85
N LEU A 290 -0.27 -13.87 -11.58
CA LEU A 290 -1.70 -13.70 -11.91
C LEU A 290 -1.93 -13.31 -13.39
N ALA A 291 -0.88 -13.02 -14.16
CA ALA A 291 -0.99 -12.74 -15.60
C ALA A 291 -1.38 -14.04 -16.34
N LEU A 292 -2.60 -14.48 -16.14
CA LEU A 292 -3.15 -15.66 -16.82
C LEU A 292 -4.58 -15.43 -17.26
N GLU A 293 -4.91 -15.91 -18.43
CA GLU A 293 -6.27 -15.90 -18.96
C GLU A 293 -7.17 -16.85 -18.14
N GLN A 294 -8.26 -16.32 -17.56
CA GLN A 294 -9.24 -17.13 -16.81
C GLN A 294 -9.93 -18.16 -17.71
N ASP A 295 -10.16 -17.80 -18.98
CA ASP A 295 -10.89 -18.63 -19.92
C ASP A 295 -10.24 -18.50 -21.32
N PRO A 296 -9.70 -19.62 -21.88
CA PRO A 296 -9.12 -19.61 -23.23
C PRO A 296 -10.11 -19.21 -24.33
N ILE A 297 -11.41 -19.36 -24.07
CA ILE A 297 -12.49 -19.02 -25.03
C ILE A 297 -12.81 -17.53 -24.94
N HIS A 298 -12.72 -16.95 -23.73
CA HIS A 298 -13.01 -15.54 -23.45
C HIS A 298 -11.73 -14.80 -23.02
N ARG A 299 -10.79 -14.62 -23.93
CA ARG A 299 -9.42 -14.05 -23.74
C ARG A 299 -9.32 -12.69 -23.03
N HIS A 300 -10.45 -12.07 -22.67
CA HIS A 300 -10.52 -10.74 -22.09
C HIS A 300 -10.59 -10.71 -20.56
N LYS A 301 -10.41 -11.84 -19.87
CA LYS A 301 -10.42 -11.94 -18.40
C LYS A 301 -9.04 -12.35 -17.88
N ASP A 302 -8.13 -11.39 -17.84
CA ASP A 302 -6.86 -11.53 -17.15
C ASP A 302 -7.06 -11.37 -15.63
N VAL A 303 -6.57 -12.34 -14.85
CA VAL A 303 -6.71 -12.34 -13.39
C VAL A 303 -5.92 -11.19 -12.77
N LEU A 304 -4.75 -10.85 -13.32
CA LEU A 304 -3.96 -9.71 -12.83
C LEU A 304 -4.71 -8.39 -13.02
N ALA A 305 -5.24 -8.15 -14.21
CA ALA A 305 -6.01 -6.94 -14.49
C ALA A 305 -7.28 -6.86 -13.63
N HIS A 306 -7.95 -8.00 -13.39
CA HIS A 306 -9.07 -8.09 -12.45
C HIS A 306 -8.64 -7.72 -11.02
N THR A 307 -7.57 -8.33 -10.52
CA THR A 307 -7.06 -8.07 -9.16
C THR A 307 -6.73 -6.59 -8.96
N ILE A 308 -6.04 -5.96 -9.92
CA ILE A 308 -5.72 -4.53 -9.84
C ILE A 308 -7.00 -3.67 -9.83
N ALA A 309 -7.98 -4.01 -10.66
CA ALA A 309 -9.27 -3.29 -10.67
C ALA A 309 -10.03 -3.45 -9.35
N VAL A 310 -10.01 -4.63 -8.72
CA VAL A 310 -10.60 -4.84 -7.39
C VAL A 310 -9.93 -3.95 -6.36
N ILE A 311 -8.59 -3.89 -6.34
CA ILE A 311 -7.83 -3.01 -5.43
C ILE A 311 -8.21 -1.53 -5.63
N GLU A 312 -8.34 -1.07 -6.88
CA GLU A 312 -8.71 0.33 -7.16
C GLU A 312 -10.13 0.69 -6.75
N ASN A 313 -11.03 -0.29 -6.74
CA ASN A 313 -12.42 -0.09 -6.33
C ASN A 313 -12.61 -0.12 -4.81
N THR A 314 -11.68 -0.70 -4.04
CA THR A 314 -11.75 -0.70 -2.57
C THR A 314 -11.34 0.66 -2.00
N GLN A 315 -11.91 1.02 -0.84
CA GLN A 315 -11.46 2.18 -0.09
C GLN A 315 -9.96 2.12 0.20
N PRO A 316 -9.26 3.25 0.33
CA PRO A 316 -7.82 3.30 0.60
C PRO A 316 -7.50 2.89 2.06
N GLU A 317 -8.03 1.76 2.48
CA GLU A 317 -7.82 1.12 3.77
C GLU A 317 -6.87 -0.07 3.59
N ARG A 318 -5.82 -0.15 4.41
CA ARG A 318 -4.70 -1.06 4.24
C ARG A 318 -5.11 -2.53 4.21
N ILE A 319 -5.94 -2.96 5.17
CA ILE A 319 -6.28 -4.39 5.33
C ILE A 319 -7.14 -4.88 4.17
N VAL A 320 -8.18 -4.14 3.79
CA VAL A 320 -9.06 -4.55 2.67
C VAL A 320 -8.31 -4.55 1.34
N ARG A 321 -7.41 -3.60 1.12
CA ARG A 321 -6.60 -3.56 -0.11
C ARG A 321 -5.56 -4.66 -0.19
N LEU A 322 -4.94 -5.03 0.94
CA LEU A 322 -4.08 -6.22 1.00
C LEU A 322 -4.90 -7.49 0.77
N ALA A 323 -6.10 -7.58 1.32
CA ALA A 323 -6.99 -8.70 1.03
C ALA A 323 -7.39 -8.74 -0.46
N ALA A 324 -7.68 -7.59 -1.07
CA ALA A 324 -7.93 -7.48 -2.51
C ALA A 324 -6.70 -7.88 -3.36
N LEU A 325 -5.47 -7.56 -2.91
CA LEU A 325 -4.24 -8.00 -3.56
C LEU A 325 -4.09 -9.52 -3.59
N PHE A 326 -4.51 -10.19 -2.53
CA PHE A 326 -4.30 -11.63 -2.35
C PHE A 326 -5.53 -12.50 -2.60
N HIS A 327 -6.76 -11.96 -2.80
CA HIS A 327 -7.97 -12.77 -2.86
C HIS A 327 -7.89 -13.89 -3.90
N ASP A 328 -7.30 -13.61 -5.03
CA ASP A 328 -7.18 -14.52 -6.18
C ASP A 328 -5.78 -15.17 -6.34
N VAL A 329 -4.89 -14.96 -5.39
CA VAL A 329 -3.47 -15.34 -5.45
C VAL A 329 -3.21 -16.82 -5.77
N ALA A 330 -4.15 -17.69 -5.43
CA ALA A 330 -4.04 -19.14 -5.67
C ALA A 330 -4.64 -19.60 -7.00
N LYS A 331 -5.30 -18.75 -7.78
CA LYS A 331 -5.89 -19.15 -9.08
C LYS A 331 -4.89 -19.86 -10.02
N PRO A 332 -3.62 -19.41 -10.14
CA PRO A 332 -2.64 -20.15 -10.94
C PRO A 332 -2.41 -21.59 -10.48
N LYS A 333 -2.36 -21.82 -9.17
CA LYS A 333 -2.10 -23.14 -8.56
C LYS A 333 -3.31 -24.07 -8.56
N THR A 334 -4.52 -23.52 -8.55
CA THR A 334 -5.77 -24.28 -8.46
C THR A 334 -6.49 -24.40 -9.78
N ARG A 335 -5.86 -23.89 -10.85
CA ARG A 335 -6.41 -23.96 -12.21
C ARG A 335 -6.56 -25.41 -12.66
N SER A 336 -7.76 -25.78 -13.08
CA SER A 336 -8.05 -27.08 -13.69
C SER A 336 -8.90 -26.94 -14.93
N PHE A 337 -8.74 -27.89 -15.87
CA PHE A 337 -9.45 -27.91 -17.14
C PHE A 337 -10.47 -29.05 -17.15
N GLY A 338 -11.72 -28.70 -17.20
CA GLY A 338 -12.83 -29.66 -17.34
C GLY A 338 -13.17 -29.97 -18.79
N PRO A 339 -14.24 -30.78 -19.00
CA PRO A 339 -14.75 -31.11 -20.36
C PRO A 339 -15.02 -29.83 -21.17
N LYS A 340 -14.72 -29.88 -22.47
CA LYS A 340 -14.88 -28.74 -23.42
C LYS A 340 -14.02 -27.52 -23.09
N GLY A 341 -12.89 -27.71 -22.37
CA GLY A 341 -11.97 -26.62 -22.05
C GLY A 341 -12.46 -25.64 -20.95
N LYS A 342 -13.51 -25.99 -20.21
CA LYS A 342 -14.00 -25.17 -19.11
C LYS A 342 -12.93 -25.05 -18.02
N VAL A 343 -12.53 -23.84 -17.69
CA VAL A 343 -11.57 -23.56 -16.61
C VAL A 343 -12.30 -23.44 -15.28
N SER A 344 -11.72 -24.00 -14.22
CA SER A 344 -12.20 -23.87 -12.85
C SER A 344 -11.02 -23.69 -11.88
N PHE A 345 -11.30 -23.11 -10.71
CA PHE A 345 -10.33 -22.74 -9.68
C PHE A 345 -10.85 -23.19 -8.31
N HIS A 346 -11.02 -24.50 -8.13
CA HIS A 346 -11.62 -25.03 -6.89
C HIS A 346 -10.70 -24.81 -5.69
N HIS A 347 -11.31 -24.34 -4.59
CA HIS A 347 -10.65 -24.10 -3.30
C HIS A 347 -9.51 -23.08 -3.36
N HIS A 348 -9.52 -22.13 -4.33
CA HIS A 348 -8.49 -21.11 -4.39
C HIS A 348 -8.54 -20.16 -3.17
N GLU A 349 -9.68 -19.99 -2.52
CA GLU A 349 -9.84 -19.22 -1.28
C GLU A 349 -9.03 -19.84 -0.12
N VAL A 350 -9.09 -21.15 0.07
CA VAL A 350 -8.37 -21.85 1.14
C VAL A 350 -6.86 -21.92 0.86
N VAL A 351 -6.50 -22.25 -0.38
CA VAL A 351 -5.09 -22.28 -0.81
C VAL A 351 -4.52 -20.85 -0.80
N GLY A 352 -5.31 -19.86 -1.24
CA GLY A 352 -4.97 -18.44 -1.23
C GLY A 352 -4.67 -17.93 0.17
N ALA A 353 -5.51 -18.22 1.15
CA ALA A 353 -5.28 -17.85 2.53
C ALA A 353 -3.93 -18.36 3.08
N ARG A 354 -3.53 -19.61 2.73
CA ARG A 354 -2.22 -20.16 3.12
C ARG A 354 -1.07 -19.45 2.42
N MET A 355 -1.21 -19.15 1.13
CA MET A 355 -0.20 -18.41 0.35
C MET A 355 -0.04 -16.99 0.87
N THR A 356 -1.15 -16.30 1.17
CA THR A 356 -1.18 -14.97 1.77
C THR A 356 -0.42 -14.95 3.09
N ARG A 357 -0.71 -15.89 4.00
CA ARG A 357 -0.01 -16.04 5.29
C ARG A 357 1.50 -16.17 5.09
N ALA A 358 1.94 -17.07 4.20
CA ALA A 358 3.35 -17.29 3.93
C ALA A 358 4.03 -16.02 3.35
N ARG A 359 3.37 -15.32 2.41
CA ARG A 359 3.91 -14.09 1.81
C ARG A 359 4.00 -12.96 2.82
N MET A 360 2.96 -12.73 3.60
CA MET A 360 2.94 -11.68 4.61
C MET A 360 3.95 -11.95 5.74
N GLN A 361 4.17 -13.21 6.12
CA GLN A 361 5.24 -13.58 7.05
C GLN A 361 6.63 -13.26 6.47
N ALA A 362 6.86 -13.56 5.18
CA ALA A 362 8.12 -13.23 4.51
C ALA A 362 8.35 -11.71 4.44
N LEU A 363 7.28 -10.91 4.33
CA LEU A 363 7.31 -9.44 4.36
C LEU A 363 7.27 -8.86 5.79
N ARG A 364 7.31 -9.71 6.83
CA ARG A 364 7.37 -9.26 8.24
C ARG A 364 6.16 -8.43 8.69
N TYR A 365 4.96 -8.76 8.23
CA TYR A 365 3.73 -8.22 8.80
C TYR A 365 3.50 -8.71 10.23
N SER A 366 2.68 -7.99 10.99
CA SER A 366 2.24 -8.41 12.33
C SER A 366 1.34 -9.65 12.26
N GLY A 367 1.25 -10.41 13.36
CA GLY A 367 0.35 -11.56 13.45
C GLY A 367 -1.11 -11.18 13.17
N ASP A 368 -1.56 -10.06 13.73
CA ASP A 368 -2.94 -9.56 13.58
C ASP A 368 -3.26 -9.18 12.12
N ASP A 369 -2.31 -8.53 11.42
CA ASP A 369 -2.47 -8.22 10.00
C ASP A 369 -2.56 -9.49 9.15
N ILE A 370 -1.67 -10.46 9.42
CA ILE A 370 -1.63 -11.75 8.71
C ILE A 370 -2.95 -12.50 8.90
N ASP A 371 -3.46 -12.56 10.13
CA ASP A 371 -4.71 -13.24 10.45
C ASP A 371 -5.89 -12.55 9.79
N SER A 372 -5.96 -11.21 9.86
CA SER A 372 -7.03 -10.42 9.27
C SER A 372 -7.09 -10.59 7.75
N VAL A 373 -5.97 -10.37 7.05
CA VAL A 373 -5.94 -10.46 5.58
C VAL A 373 -6.18 -11.90 5.11
N SER A 374 -5.54 -12.89 5.76
CA SER A 374 -5.74 -14.30 5.40
C SER A 374 -7.19 -14.75 5.60
N ARG A 375 -7.85 -14.23 6.63
CA ARG A 375 -9.27 -14.52 6.90
C ARG A 375 -10.17 -13.92 5.83
N LEU A 376 -9.94 -12.68 5.43
CA LEU A 376 -10.69 -12.05 4.34
C LEU A 376 -10.53 -12.85 3.03
N VAL A 377 -9.30 -13.26 2.70
CA VAL A 377 -9.02 -14.10 1.52
C VAL A 377 -9.74 -15.46 1.62
N GLU A 378 -9.79 -16.09 2.78
CA GLU A 378 -10.51 -17.35 2.97
C GLU A 378 -12.03 -17.20 2.77
N LEU A 379 -12.58 -16.07 3.16
CA LEU A 379 -14.03 -15.84 3.19
C LEU A 379 -14.59 -15.19 1.91
N HIS A 380 -13.77 -14.62 1.02
CA HIS A 380 -14.24 -13.76 -0.07
C HIS A 380 -15.27 -14.42 -1.01
N LEU A 381 -15.23 -15.75 -1.16
CA LEU A 381 -16.19 -16.47 -2.00
C LEU A 381 -17.53 -16.78 -1.33
N ARG A 382 -17.65 -16.59 -0.01
CA ARG A 382 -18.87 -16.99 0.71
C ARG A 382 -20.13 -16.35 0.14
N PHE A 383 -20.08 -15.07 -0.20
CA PHE A 383 -21.20 -14.35 -0.81
C PHE A 383 -21.70 -14.95 -2.12
N HIS A 384 -20.84 -15.58 -2.91
CA HIS A 384 -21.25 -16.16 -4.22
C HIS A 384 -22.32 -17.25 -4.08
N THR A 385 -22.41 -17.88 -2.90
CA THR A 385 -23.46 -18.87 -2.59
C THR A 385 -24.82 -18.22 -2.24
N TYR A 386 -24.85 -16.89 -2.04
CA TYR A 386 -26.07 -16.14 -1.67
C TYR A 386 -27.14 -16.07 -2.79
N LYS A 387 -26.87 -16.61 -3.97
CA LYS A 387 -27.77 -16.57 -5.15
C LYS A 387 -29.21 -17.03 -4.87
N MET A 388 -29.38 -17.96 -3.96
CA MET A 388 -30.66 -18.62 -3.65
C MET A 388 -31.40 -17.96 -2.46
N GLY A 389 -30.82 -16.89 -1.86
CA GLY A 389 -31.23 -16.42 -0.55
C GLY A 389 -30.69 -17.34 0.56
N TRP A 390 -30.09 -16.75 1.57
CA TRP A 390 -29.65 -17.53 2.74
C TRP A 390 -30.78 -17.58 3.78
N THR A 391 -30.81 -18.68 4.53
CA THR A 391 -31.56 -18.74 5.79
C THR A 391 -30.90 -17.82 6.82
N ASP A 392 -31.62 -17.45 7.86
CA ASP A 392 -31.06 -16.64 8.97
C ASP A 392 -29.85 -17.32 9.60
N SER A 393 -29.86 -18.65 9.71
CA SER A 393 -28.70 -19.40 10.21
C SER A 393 -27.46 -19.23 9.32
N ALA A 394 -27.62 -19.18 8.01
CA ALA A 394 -26.51 -18.94 7.09
C ALA A 394 -25.97 -17.49 7.21
N VAL A 395 -26.85 -16.51 7.42
CA VAL A 395 -26.45 -15.11 7.67
C VAL A 395 -25.70 -15.02 9.00
N ARG A 396 -26.19 -15.65 10.07
CA ARG A 396 -25.50 -15.70 11.38
C ARG A 396 -24.10 -16.31 11.24
N ARG A 397 -23.96 -17.41 10.50
CA ARG A 397 -22.64 -18.03 10.24
C ARG A 397 -21.70 -17.09 9.48
N TYR A 398 -22.21 -16.36 8.48
CA TYR A 398 -21.42 -15.39 7.74
C TYR A 398 -20.89 -14.28 8.64
N VAL A 399 -21.76 -13.68 9.49
CA VAL A 399 -21.39 -12.65 10.46
C VAL A 399 -20.39 -13.18 11.48
N ARG A 400 -20.66 -14.35 12.07
CA ARG A 400 -19.75 -15.01 13.03
C ARG A 400 -18.37 -15.25 12.43
N ASP A 401 -18.33 -15.80 11.22
CA ASP A 401 -17.09 -16.18 10.56
C ASP A 401 -16.26 -14.96 10.15
N ALA A 402 -16.92 -13.85 9.78
CA ALA A 402 -16.27 -12.58 9.52
C ALA A 402 -15.79 -11.89 10.80
N GLY A 403 -16.59 -11.97 11.89
CA GLY A 403 -16.28 -11.30 13.14
C GLY A 403 -16.07 -9.79 12.95
N PRO A 404 -14.99 -9.22 13.51
CA PRO A 404 -14.70 -7.78 13.39
C PRO A 404 -14.33 -7.32 11.98
N LEU A 405 -14.15 -8.26 11.04
CA LEU A 405 -13.79 -7.98 9.65
C LEU A 405 -15.02 -7.94 8.72
N LEU A 406 -16.24 -7.89 9.26
CA LEU A 406 -17.46 -7.98 8.47
C LEU A 406 -17.57 -6.87 7.42
N ASP A 407 -17.27 -5.63 7.80
CA ASP A 407 -17.34 -4.47 6.89
C ASP A 407 -16.31 -4.59 5.77
N GLN A 408 -15.07 -4.98 6.10
CA GLN A 408 -14.02 -5.21 5.11
C GLN A 408 -14.35 -6.39 4.17
N LEU A 409 -14.97 -7.46 4.69
CA LEU A 409 -15.41 -8.60 3.87
C LEU A 409 -16.53 -8.19 2.90
N ASN A 410 -17.48 -7.40 3.36
CA ASN A 410 -18.57 -6.89 2.54
C ASN A 410 -18.02 -5.97 1.44
N GLU A 411 -17.09 -5.08 1.78
CA GLU A 411 -16.45 -4.20 0.81
C GLU A 411 -15.64 -4.98 -0.22
N LEU A 412 -14.77 -5.90 0.20
CA LEU A 412 -14.00 -6.77 -0.70
C LEU A 412 -14.92 -7.50 -1.67
N THR A 413 -16.02 -8.08 -1.15
CA THR A 413 -17.00 -8.82 -1.95
C THR A 413 -17.69 -7.93 -2.97
N ARG A 414 -18.06 -6.68 -2.61
CA ARG A 414 -18.64 -5.70 -3.55
C ARG A 414 -17.67 -5.37 -4.69
N CYS A 415 -16.41 -5.13 -4.34
CA CYS A 415 -15.36 -4.75 -5.29
C CYS A 415 -14.92 -5.89 -6.20
N ASP A 416 -14.93 -7.14 -5.70
CA ASP A 416 -14.64 -8.35 -6.49
C ASP A 416 -15.70 -8.62 -7.57
N CYS A 417 -16.92 -8.15 -7.37
CA CYS A 417 -18.01 -8.31 -8.33
C CYS A 417 -17.81 -7.48 -9.63
N THR A 418 -16.61 -7.49 -10.20
CA THR A 418 -16.30 -6.77 -11.44
C THR A 418 -16.93 -7.49 -12.65
N THR A 419 -17.79 -6.80 -13.39
CA THR A 419 -18.36 -7.29 -14.63
C THR A 419 -18.65 -6.14 -15.58
N ARG A 420 -18.38 -6.34 -16.89
CA ARG A 420 -18.73 -5.36 -17.93
C ARG A 420 -20.24 -5.36 -18.25
N ASN A 421 -20.98 -6.36 -17.77
CA ASN A 421 -22.43 -6.44 -17.96
C ASN A 421 -23.13 -5.67 -16.84
N GLN A 422 -23.62 -4.46 -17.15
CA GLN A 422 -24.28 -3.58 -16.20
C GLN A 422 -25.45 -4.25 -15.46
N ARG A 423 -26.29 -5.02 -16.16
CA ARG A 423 -27.43 -5.72 -15.53
C ARG A 423 -26.97 -6.71 -14.45
N ARG A 424 -25.84 -7.40 -14.72
CA ARG A 424 -25.27 -8.34 -13.75
C ARG A 424 -24.60 -7.61 -12.60
N ALA A 425 -23.96 -6.47 -12.85
CA ALA A 425 -23.41 -5.61 -11.80
C ALA A 425 -24.52 -5.14 -10.87
N ASP A 426 -25.61 -4.60 -11.42
CA ASP A 426 -26.76 -4.11 -10.65
C ASP A 426 -27.45 -5.23 -9.86
N GLU A 427 -27.52 -6.45 -10.41
CA GLU A 427 -28.04 -7.61 -9.69
C GLU A 427 -27.18 -7.97 -8.49
N LEU A 428 -25.84 -8.03 -8.67
CA LEU A 428 -24.92 -8.33 -7.60
C LEU A 428 -24.94 -7.26 -6.50
N ALA A 429 -24.99 -5.98 -6.89
CA ALA A 429 -25.13 -4.87 -5.95
C ALA A 429 -26.42 -5.00 -5.09
N ARG A 430 -27.58 -5.21 -5.74
CA ARG A 430 -28.87 -5.41 -5.03
C ARG A 430 -28.82 -6.60 -4.08
N ARG A 431 -28.16 -7.69 -4.46
CA ARG A 431 -28.02 -8.88 -3.59
C ARG A 431 -27.16 -8.58 -2.37
N MET A 432 -26.11 -7.79 -2.53
CA MET A 432 -25.26 -7.36 -1.42
C MET A 432 -26.03 -6.42 -0.48
N ASP A 433 -26.74 -5.42 -1.05
CA ASP A 433 -27.60 -4.52 -0.27
C ASP A 433 -28.65 -5.29 0.53
N HIS A 434 -29.26 -6.33 -0.06
CA HIS A 434 -30.22 -7.20 0.62
C HIS A 434 -29.56 -7.99 1.77
N LEU A 435 -28.34 -8.53 1.56
CA LEU A 435 -27.60 -9.22 2.61
C LEU A 435 -27.30 -8.28 3.79
N GLU A 436 -26.78 -7.09 3.51
CA GLU A 436 -26.46 -6.10 4.56
C GLU A 436 -27.71 -5.63 5.33
N ALA A 437 -28.82 -5.42 4.62
CA ALA A 437 -30.09 -5.10 5.27
C ALA A 437 -30.54 -6.24 6.18
N ARG A 438 -30.41 -7.51 5.72
CA ARG A 438 -30.77 -8.67 6.52
C ARG A 438 -29.86 -8.86 7.74
N ILE A 439 -28.55 -8.59 7.60
CA ILE A 439 -27.62 -8.59 8.74
C ILE A 439 -28.07 -7.57 9.79
N LYS A 440 -28.36 -6.32 9.39
CA LYS A 440 -28.82 -5.27 10.32
C LYS A 440 -30.12 -5.64 11.02
N GLU A 441 -31.08 -6.24 10.30
CA GLU A 441 -32.34 -6.68 10.86
C GLU A 441 -32.13 -7.79 11.90
N LEU A 442 -31.32 -8.79 11.63
CA LEU A 442 -30.96 -9.84 12.57
C LEU A 442 -30.15 -9.32 13.77
N GLN A 443 -29.23 -8.37 13.57
CA GLN A 443 -28.50 -7.73 14.66
C GLN A 443 -29.45 -6.98 15.61
N ALA A 444 -30.43 -6.27 15.07
CA ALA A 444 -31.42 -5.57 15.87
C ALA A 444 -32.35 -6.54 16.64
N GLN A 445 -32.60 -7.71 16.08
CA GLN A 445 -33.45 -8.72 16.71
C GLN A 445 -32.74 -9.58 17.75
N GLU A 446 -31.49 -9.92 17.53
CA GLU A 446 -30.80 -11.00 18.22
C GLU A 446 -29.46 -10.60 18.85
N GLU A 447 -29.11 -9.30 18.80
CA GLU A 447 -27.79 -8.82 19.25
C GLU A 447 -26.63 -9.69 18.71
N LEU A 448 -26.56 -9.84 17.39
CA LEU A 448 -25.61 -10.73 16.71
C LEU A 448 -24.14 -10.47 17.07
N ASP A 449 -23.77 -9.25 17.49
CA ASP A 449 -22.44 -8.91 17.94
C ASP A 449 -22.02 -9.66 19.22
N SER A 450 -23.00 -10.16 19.97
CA SER A 450 -22.80 -10.95 21.19
C SER A 450 -23.23 -12.42 21.03
N LEU A 451 -23.07 -13.01 19.84
CA LEU A 451 -23.36 -14.44 19.58
C LEU A 451 -22.60 -15.36 20.53
N ARG A 452 -23.23 -15.61 21.68
CA ARG A 452 -22.79 -16.59 22.67
C ARG A 452 -23.86 -17.69 22.76
N PRO A 453 -23.47 -18.94 23.08
CA PRO A 453 -24.45 -19.96 23.38
C PRO A 453 -25.32 -19.52 24.57
N ASP A 454 -26.57 -19.90 24.57
CA ASP A 454 -27.51 -19.57 25.67
C ASP A 454 -27.05 -20.11 27.05
N LEU A 455 -26.10 -21.05 27.04
CA LEU A 455 -25.45 -21.60 28.23
C LEU A 455 -23.93 -21.40 28.12
N ASP A 456 -23.32 -20.84 29.13
CA ASP A 456 -21.87 -20.77 29.24
C ASP A 456 -21.26 -22.10 29.77
N GLY A 457 -19.93 -22.20 29.70
CA GLY A 457 -19.22 -23.40 30.14
C GLY A 457 -19.46 -23.76 31.61
N ASN A 458 -19.58 -22.76 32.49
CA ASN A 458 -19.84 -22.98 33.92
C ASN A 458 -21.26 -23.53 34.14
N ARG A 459 -22.22 -22.98 33.41
CA ARG A 459 -23.61 -23.46 33.48
C ARG A 459 -23.76 -24.90 32.96
N ILE A 460 -23.06 -25.20 31.84
CA ILE A 460 -23.02 -26.54 31.27
C ILE A 460 -22.39 -27.54 32.26
N MET A 461 -21.22 -27.22 32.83
CA MET A 461 -20.54 -28.06 33.82
C MET A 461 -21.42 -28.31 35.02
N SER A 462 -22.05 -27.26 35.56
CA SER A 462 -22.92 -27.36 36.71
C SER A 462 -24.17 -28.23 36.43
N HIS A 463 -24.75 -28.12 35.23
CA HIS A 463 -25.95 -28.86 34.86
C HIS A 463 -25.68 -30.33 34.58
N LEU A 464 -24.60 -30.65 33.85
CA LEU A 464 -24.26 -32.02 33.49
C LEU A 464 -23.43 -32.75 34.56
N GLY A 465 -22.96 -32.06 35.61
CA GLY A 465 -22.16 -32.63 36.69
C GLY A 465 -20.76 -33.04 36.20
N VAL A 466 -20.18 -32.39 35.19
CA VAL A 466 -18.87 -32.69 34.59
C VAL A 466 -17.83 -31.62 34.92
N GLY A 467 -16.58 -32.02 35.01
CA GLY A 467 -15.47 -31.07 35.16
C GLY A 467 -15.03 -30.42 33.84
N PRO A 468 -14.13 -29.40 33.92
CA PRO A 468 -13.61 -28.76 32.71
C PRO A 468 -12.84 -29.76 31.83
N GLY A 469 -13.19 -29.82 30.53
CA GLY A 469 -12.58 -30.77 29.61
C GLY A 469 -13.16 -30.73 28.19
N ARG A 470 -12.73 -31.71 27.38
CA ARG A 470 -13.13 -31.86 25.98
C ARG A 470 -14.65 -31.93 25.79
N GLU A 471 -15.35 -32.55 26.74
CA GLU A 471 -16.80 -32.73 26.69
C GLU A 471 -17.55 -31.41 26.82
N VAL A 472 -17.08 -30.52 27.73
CA VAL A 472 -17.64 -29.18 27.89
C VAL A 472 -17.41 -28.35 26.62
N GLY A 473 -16.23 -28.46 25.99
CA GLY A 473 -15.94 -27.79 24.71
C GLY A 473 -16.87 -28.26 23.60
N GLN A 474 -17.20 -29.55 23.53
CA GLN A 474 -18.15 -30.11 22.57
C GLN A 474 -19.60 -29.67 22.84
N ALA A 475 -19.98 -29.59 24.11
CA ALA A 475 -21.29 -29.08 24.51
C ALA A 475 -21.45 -27.59 24.15
N ILE A 476 -20.42 -26.77 24.40
CA ILE A 476 -20.41 -25.36 23.99
C ILE A 476 -20.56 -25.25 22.47
N ALA A 477 -19.81 -26.04 21.69
CA ALA A 477 -19.90 -26.07 20.24
C ALA A 477 -21.31 -26.45 19.74
N PHE A 478 -21.91 -27.48 20.34
CA PHE A 478 -23.28 -27.87 20.05
C PHE A 478 -24.29 -26.75 20.36
N MET A 479 -24.20 -26.11 21.54
CA MET A 479 -25.07 -25.01 21.92
C MET A 479 -24.89 -23.78 21.01
N LEU A 480 -23.67 -23.52 20.54
CA LEU A 480 -23.42 -22.44 19.59
C LEU A 480 -24.03 -22.75 18.22
N GLU A 481 -23.92 -23.98 17.74
CA GLU A 481 -24.52 -24.40 16.49
C GLU A 481 -26.06 -24.31 16.55
N LEU A 482 -26.65 -24.74 17.65
CA LEU A 482 -28.10 -24.64 17.91
C LEU A 482 -28.55 -23.17 17.91
N ARG A 483 -27.77 -22.27 18.54
CA ARG A 483 -28.04 -20.83 18.55
C ARG A 483 -28.00 -20.24 17.11
N LEU A 484 -27.05 -20.70 16.29
CA LEU A 484 -26.95 -20.26 14.90
C LEU A 484 -28.10 -20.75 14.02
N GLU A 485 -28.66 -21.93 14.31
CA GLU A 485 -29.74 -22.53 13.54
C GLU A 485 -31.10 -22.00 13.92
N GLU A 486 -31.38 -21.95 15.21
CA GLU A 486 -32.72 -21.67 15.74
C GLU A 486 -32.87 -20.27 16.36
N GLY A 487 -31.76 -19.51 16.53
CA GLY A 487 -31.79 -18.24 17.26
C GLY A 487 -31.75 -18.40 18.78
N PRO A 488 -32.06 -17.34 19.54
CA PRO A 488 -32.14 -17.40 21.01
C PRO A 488 -33.23 -18.35 21.51
N LEU A 489 -32.84 -19.32 22.32
CA LEU A 489 -33.78 -20.29 22.88
C LEU A 489 -34.20 -19.96 24.31
N GLY A 490 -33.36 -19.20 25.01
CA GLY A 490 -33.49 -19.02 26.45
C GLY A 490 -33.03 -20.23 27.27
N GLU A 491 -32.71 -20.01 28.55
CA GLU A 491 -32.04 -20.99 29.41
C GLU A 491 -32.79 -22.33 29.52
N VAL A 492 -34.10 -22.31 29.69
CA VAL A 492 -34.91 -23.51 29.92
C VAL A 492 -34.89 -24.45 28.70
N GLU A 493 -35.14 -23.92 27.51
CA GLU A 493 -35.11 -24.72 26.28
C GLU A 493 -33.69 -25.16 25.91
N ALA A 494 -32.70 -24.28 26.15
CA ALA A 494 -31.30 -24.60 25.95
C ALA A 494 -30.85 -25.79 26.82
N LEU A 495 -31.22 -25.84 28.08
CA LEU A 495 -30.95 -26.97 28.98
C LEU A 495 -31.63 -28.25 28.48
N ARG A 496 -32.90 -28.17 28.06
CA ARG A 496 -33.64 -29.31 27.50
C ARG A 496 -32.93 -29.90 26.25
N ARG A 497 -32.45 -29.06 25.38
CA ARG A 497 -31.70 -29.49 24.17
C ARG A 497 -30.34 -30.07 24.51
N LEU A 498 -29.67 -29.49 25.50
CA LEU A 498 -28.40 -30.01 26.01
C LEU A 498 -28.55 -31.42 26.58
N ASP A 499 -29.59 -31.67 27.38
CA ASP A 499 -29.88 -32.99 27.93
C ASP A 499 -30.15 -34.02 26.85
N ALA A 500 -30.96 -33.70 25.85
CA ALA A 500 -31.25 -34.58 24.71
C ALA A 500 -29.97 -34.92 23.91
N TRP A 501 -29.12 -33.93 23.64
CA TRP A 501 -27.85 -34.11 22.95
C TRP A 501 -26.86 -34.95 23.78
N TRP A 502 -26.80 -34.72 25.11
CA TRP A 502 -25.96 -35.47 26.03
C TRP A 502 -26.36 -36.93 26.12
N ALA A 503 -27.65 -37.21 26.27
CA ALA A 503 -28.20 -38.56 26.35
C ALA A 503 -27.91 -39.37 25.06
N ALA A 504 -28.00 -38.73 23.90
CA ALA A 504 -27.72 -39.36 22.58
C ALA A 504 -26.26 -39.81 22.40
N ARG A 505 -25.31 -39.31 23.21
CA ARG A 505 -23.88 -39.68 23.17
C ARG A 505 -23.49 -40.79 24.13
N SER A 506 -24.32 -41.04 25.13
CA SER A 506 -24.10 -42.07 26.15
C SER A 506 -24.64 -43.45 25.73
N ASN A 507 -25.26 -43.52 24.55
CA ASN A 507 -25.68 -44.73 23.87
C ASN A 507 -24.76 -44.98 22.63
#